data_3d168ff085404f67c85df6139462dc0e
#
_entry.id   3d168ff085404f67c85df6139462dc0e
#
_cell.length_a   1.000
_cell.length_b   1.000
_cell.length_c   1.000
_cell.angle_alpha   90.00
_cell.angle_beta   90.00
_cell.angle_gamma   90.00
#
_symmetry.space_group_name_H-M   'P 1'
#
loop_
_entity.id
_entity.type
_entity.pdbx_description
1 polymer ?
#
loop_
_entity_poly.entity_id
_entity_poly.type
_entity_poly.pdbx_seq_one_letter_code
_entity_poly.pdbx_strand_id
1 'polypeptide(L)'
;AEVASHAVDFWLTTEDLPKPENRVTVDRDGNIHLAYQVTNQPEADGLCRELRIAMSRIDIAADRVLDKNFYQHQANPIAGVAHQAGTCRFGADPATSVLDLNCKAHELDNLYVADASFLPSMGAVNPALTIMANAIRVGEHLLERLS
;
A
#
# COMPACT_ATOMS: atom_id res chain seq x y z
N ALA A 1 -6.46 -25.08 18.22
CA ALA A 1 -5.19 -25.82 18.08
C ALA A 1 -5.23 -26.75 16.86
N GLU A 2 -6.31 -27.47 16.62
CA GLU A 2 -6.41 -28.50 15.56
C GLU A 2 -6.42 -27.90 14.13
N VAL A 3 -7.08 -26.76 13.92
CA VAL A 3 -7.11 -26.06 12.62
C VAL A 3 -5.71 -25.55 12.26
N ALA A 4 -5.00 -24.95 13.21
CA ALA A 4 -3.69 -24.36 12.95
C ALA A 4 -2.62 -25.39 12.57
N SER A 5 -2.76 -26.66 12.99
CA SER A 5 -1.82 -27.72 12.62
C SER A 5 -2.11 -28.41 11.28
N HIS A 6 -3.26 -28.11 10.66
CA HIS A 6 -3.73 -28.75 9.42
C HIS A 6 -4.18 -27.74 8.35
N ALA A 7 -3.80 -26.47 8.51
CA ALA A 7 -4.11 -25.39 7.57
C ALA A 7 -2.85 -24.77 6.99
N VAL A 8 -2.95 -24.31 5.76
CA VAL A 8 -1.96 -23.46 5.09
C VAL A 8 -2.61 -22.10 4.86
N ASP A 9 -1.99 -21.06 5.39
CA ASP A 9 -2.48 -19.69 5.25
C ASP A 9 -1.99 -19.07 3.95
N PHE A 10 -2.90 -18.44 3.21
CA PHE A 10 -2.60 -17.63 2.04
C PHE A 10 -2.85 -16.15 2.36
N TRP A 11 -1.82 -15.33 2.21
CA TRP A 11 -1.93 -13.90 2.26
C TRP A 11 -2.19 -13.37 0.85
N LEU A 12 -3.39 -12.86 0.64
CA LEU A 12 -3.80 -12.27 -0.63
C LEU A 12 -3.63 -10.76 -0.55
N THR A 13 -2.90 -10.20 -1.49
CA THR A 13 -2.61 -8.77 -1.56
C THR A 13 -3.04 -8.25 -2.92
N THR A 14 -3.76 -7.15 -2.95
CA THR A 14 -4.15 -6.43 -4.15
C THR A 14 -3.52 -5.05 -4.18
N GLU A 15 -3.38 -4.46 -5.35
CA GLU A 15 -2.98 -3.06 -5.47
C GLU A 15 -4.04 -2.16 -4.85
N ASP A 16 -3.59 -1.13 -4.11
CA ASP A 16 -4.44 -0.07 -3.58
C ASP A 16 -4.17 1.24 -4.33
N LEU A 17 -5.19 1.71 -5.05
CA LEU A 17 -5.13 2.96 -5.81
C LEU A 17 -5.47 4.15 -4.90
N PRO A 18 -4.84 5.30 -5.11
CA PRO A 18 -5.05 6.47 -4.29
C PRO A 18 -6.43 7.09 -4.52
N LYS A 19 -7.03 7.58 -3.45
CA LYS A 19 -8.21 8.45 -3.49
C LYS A 19 -7.93 9.77 -2.77
N PRO A 20 -8.37 10.92 -3.30
CA PRO A 20 -8.17 12.21 -2.64
C PRO A 20 -8.80 12.31 -1.25
N GLU A 21 -9.84 11.51 -0.98
CA GLU A 21 -10.52 11.45 0.32
C GLU A 21 -9.68 10.71 1.38
N ASN A 22 -8.84 9.75 0.94
CA ASN A 22 -7.90 9.04 1.80
C ASN A 22 -6.67 9.93 2.04
N ARG A 23 -6.67 10.67 3.15
CA ARG A 23 -5.65 11.68 3.42
C ARG A 23 -5.31 11.80 4.90
N VAL A 24 -4.12 12.30 5.13
CA VAL A 24 -3.68 12.80 6.44
C VAL A 24 -3.84 14.31 6.46
N THR A 25 -4.43 14.84 7.52
CA THR A 25 -4.55 16.28 7.76
C THR A 25 -4.06 16.62 9.15
N VAL A 26 -3.66 17.87 9.35
CA VAL A 26 -3.30 18.43 10.66
C VAL A 26 -4.24 19.58 10.97
N ASP A 27 -4.85 19.59 12.14
CA ASP A 27 -5.69 20.68 12.59
C ASP A 27 -4.88 21.87 13.14
N ARG A 28 -5.59 22.92 13.56
CA ARG A 28 -4.93 24.15 14.10
C ARG A 28 -4.21 23.92 15.43
N ASP A 29 -4.57 22.87 16.15
CA ASP A 29 -3.98 22.50 17.44
C ASP A 29 -2.81 21.52 17.28
N GLY A 30 -2.49 21.13 16.03
CA GLY A 30 -1.40 20.21 15.69
C GLY A 30 -1.78 18.73 15.77
N ASN A 31 -3.06 18.38 15.94
CA ASN A 31 -3.50 16.99 15.95
C ASN A 31 -3.53 16.43 14.53
N ILE A 32 -3.05 15.19 14.39
CA ILE A 32 -3.02 14.46 13.12
C ILE A 32 -4.32 13.67 12.98
N HIS A 33 -4.99 13.88 11.86
CA HIS A 33 -6.22 13.18 11.48
C HIS A 33 -5.98 12.32 10.25
N LEU A 34 -6.40 11.06 10.30
CA LEU A 34 -6.40 10.14 9.18
C LEU A 34 -7.83 9.89 8.72
N ALA A 35 -8.16 10.31 7.50
CA ALA A 35 -9.36 9.89 6.79
C ALA A 35 -9.00 8.74 5.86
N TYR A 36 -9.60 7.56 6.06
CA TYR A 36 -9.32 6.38 5.24
C TYR A 36 -10.57 5.52 5.03
N GLN A 37 -10.76 5.13 3.79
CA GLN A 37 -11.75 4.13 3.38
C GLN A 37 -11.07 3.08 2.50
N VAL A 38 -11.38 1.81 2.73
CA VAL A 38 -10.90 0.71 1.86
C VAL A 38 -11.42 0.92 0.45
N THR A 39 -10.54 0.82 -0.55
CA THR A 39 -10.84 1.12 -1.95
C THR A 39 -10.84 -0.11 -2.85
N ASN A 40 -10.16 -1.17 -2.45
CA ASN A 40 -9.85 -2.36 -3.26
C ASN A 40 -10.60 -3.64 -2.80
N GLN A 41 -11.76 -3.51 -2.16
CA GLN A 41 -12.54 -4.66 -1.70
C GLN A 41 -13.03 -5.55 -2.86
N PRO A 42 -13.52 -5.02 -4.00
CA PRO A 42 -13.93 -5.84 -5.14
C PRO A 42 -12.77 -6.67 -5.73
N GLU A 43 -11.57 -6.10 -5.79
CA GLU A 43 -10.36 -6.75 -6.26
C GLU A 43 -9.93 -7.87 -5.31
N ALA A 44 -10.00 -7.63 -4.00
CA ALA A 44 -9.72 -8.62 -2.97
C ALA A 44 -10.70 -9.81 -3.04
N ASP A 45 -11.99 -9.54 -3.22
CA ASP A 45 -13.02 -10.57 -3.40
C ASP A 45 -12.81 -11.35 -4.71
N GLY A 46 -12.36 -10.66 -5.77
CA GLY A 46 -11.95 -11.28 -7.03
C GLY A 46 -10.79 -12.26 -6.85
N LEU A 47 -9.75 -11.82 -6.17
CA LEU A 47 -8.56 -12.63 -5.90
C LEU A 47 -8.89 -13.87 -5.06
N CYS A 48 -9.79 -13.75 -4.07
CA CYS A 48 -10.28 -14.90 -3.31
C CYS A 48 -11.01 -15.93 -4.21
N ARG A 49 -11.79 -15.47 -5.20
CA ARG A 49 -12.44 -16.37 -6.17
C ARG A 49 -11.42 -17.10 -7.04
N GLU A 50 -10.41 -16.38 -7.54
CA GLU A 50 -9.34 -16.97 -8.34
C GLU A 50 -8.52 -18.01 -7.54
N LEU A 51 -8.23 -17.74 -6.26
CA LEU A 51 -7.59 -18.72 -5.38
C LEU A 51 -8.42 -20.01 -5.29
N ARG A 52 -9.74 -19.91 -5.09
CA ARG A 52 -10.62 -21.09 -5.03
C ARG A 52 -10.60 -21.89 -6.33
N ILE A 53 -10.61 -21.21 -7.48
CA ILE A 53 -10.52 -21.85 -8.80
C ILE A 53 -9.15 -22.55 -8.93
N ALA A 54 -8.06 -21.89 -8.52
CA ALA A 54 -6.74 -22.49 -8.58
C ALA A 54 -6.63 -23.74 -7.69
N MET A 55 -7.17 -23.69 -6.48
CA MET A 55 -7.18 -24.83 -5.54
C MET A 55 -8.01 -26.01 -6.07
N SER A 56 -9.14 -25.76 -6.74
CA SER A 56 -9.94 -26.82 -7.35
C SER A 56 -9.20 -27.60 -8.47
N ARG A 57 -8.21 -26.97 -9.10
CA ARG A 57 -7.39 -27.62 -10.15
C ARG A 57 -6.36 -28.61 -9.60
N ILE A 58 -6.11 -28.57 -8.31
CA ILE A 58 -5.20 -29.50 -7.59
C ILE A 58 -5.99 -30.37 -6.59
N ASP A 59 -7.26 -30.66 -6.92
CA ASP A 59 -8.18 -31.51 -6.14
C ASP A 59 -8.46 -31.04 -4.71
N ILE A 60 -8.26 -29.76 -4.42
CA ILE A 60 -8.72 -29.15 -3.16
C ILE A 60 -10.14 -28.64 -3.36
N ALA A 61 -11.09 -29.29 -2.67
CA ALA A 61 -12.49 -28.92 -2.74
C ALA A 61 -12.72 -27.47 -2.23
N ALA A 62 -13.64 -26.76 -2.88
CA ALA A 62 -13.89 -25.34 -2.59
C ALA A 62 -14.35 -25.09 -1.14
N ASP A 63 -14.99 -26.05 -0.49
CA ASP A 63 -15.40 -26.02 0.92
C ASP A 63 -14.23 -26.13 1.89
N ARG A 64 -13.05 -26.55 1.42
CA ARG A 64 -11.81 -26.58 2.19
C ARG A 64 -11.02 -25.27 2.10
N VAL A 65 -11.38 -24.37 1.18
CA VAL A 65 -10.83 -23.02 1.11
C VAL A 65 -11.67 -22.11 2.01
N LEU A 66 -11.23 -21.98 3.24
CA LEU A 66 -11.90 -21.14 4.25
C LEU A 66 -11.66 -19.67 3.90
N ASP A 67 -12.71 -18.87 3.91
CA ASP A 67 -12.58 -17.44 3.67
C ASP A 67 -12.17 -16.65 4.94
N LYS A 68 -11.90 -15.37 4.76
CA LYS A 68 -11.53 -14.45 5.85
C LYS A 68 -12.52 -14.43 7.02
N ASN A 69 -13.78 -14.80 6.79
CA ASN A 69 -14.81 -14.78 7.83
C ASN A 69 -14.67 -15.94 8.82
N PHE A 70 -13.91 -16.98 8.47
CA PHE A 70 -13.63 -18.09 9.38
C PHE A 70 -12.59 -17.70 10.45
N TYR A 71 -11.62 -16.85 10.10
CA TYR A 71 -10.57 -16.36 10.98
C TYR A 71 -10.97 -15.03 11.66
N GLN A 72 -11.98 -15.01 12.51
CA GLN A 72 -12.27 -13.92 13.43
C GLN A 72 -12.99 -12.66 12.90
N HIS A 73 -13.70 -12.68 11.81
CA HIS A 73 -14.58 -11.57 11.38
C HIS A 73 -13.96 -10.16 11.35
N GLN A 74 -12.63 -10.03 11.35
CA GLN A 74 -11.97 -8.74 11.37
C GLN A 74 -11.23 -8.48 10.07
N ALA A 75 -11.64 -7.44 9.36
CA ALA A 75 -10.76 -6.76 8.42
C ALA A 75 -9.49 -6.36 9.20
N ASN A 76 -8.30 -6.59 8.65
CA ASN A 76 -7.08 -6.11 9.28
C ASN A 76 -7.19 -4.59 9.44
N PRO A 77 -7.15 -4.06 10.67
CA PRO A 77 -7.19 -2.62 10.86
C PRO A 77 -5.95 -2.00 10.21
N ILE A 78 -6.02 -0.72 9.83
CA ILE A 78 -4.87 0.01 9.26
C ILE A 78 -3.62 -0.16 10.12
N ALA A 79 -3.77 -0.15 11.46
CA ALA A 79 -2.68 -0.38 12.40
C ALA A 79 -2.04 -1.77 12.31
N GLY A 80 -2.71 -2.75 11.70
CA GLY A 80 -2.19 -4.10 11.47
C GLY A 80 -1.54 -4.30 10.11
N VAL A 81 -1.49 -3.26 9.27
CA VAL A 81 -0.91 -3.30 7.92
C VAL A 81 0.39 -2.51 7.89
N ALA A 82 1.48 -3.15 7.49
CA ALA A 82 2.83 -2.52 7.43
C ALA A 82 3.13 -1.80 6.09
N HIS A 83 2.20 -1.76 5.14
CA HIS A 83 2.40 -1.21 3.80
C HIS A 83 1.69 0.14 3.61
N GLN A 84 1.78 1.02 4.59
CA GLN A 84 1.25 2.38 4.49
C GLN A 84 2.13 3.20 3.53
N ALA A 85 1.48 3.88 2.57
CA ALA A 85 2.17 4.58 1.49
C ALA A 85 1.31 5.73 0.92
N GLY A 86 1.90 6.55 0.05
CA GLY A 86 1.17 7.47 -0.83
C GLY A 86 0.66 8.77 -0.22
N THR A 87 1.10 9.15 0.99
CA THR A 87 0.70 10.43 1.62
C THR A 87 1.36 11.65 0.97
N CYS A 88 2.47 11.48 0.26
CA CYS A 88 3.20 12.52 -0.46
C CYS A 88 3.55 12.05 -1.87
N ARG A 89 2.56 11.65 -2.66
CA ARG A 89 2.77 11.04 -3.98
C ARG A 89 3.59 11.93 -4.90
N PHE A 90 4.51 11.32 -5.65
CA PHE A 90 5.26 12.00 -6.70
C PHE A 90 4.50 12.02 -8.03
N GLY A 91 4.81 12.99 -8.88
CA GLY A 91 4.22 13.12 -10.21
C GLY A 91 4.70 14.38 -10.92
N ALA A 92 4.44 14.46 -12.21
CA ALA A 92 4.86 15.61 -13.02
C ALA A 92 3.97 16.85 -12.80
N ASP A 93 2.73 16.67 -12.38
CA ASP A 93 1.75 17.75 -12.25
C ASP A 93 1.56 18.14 -10.77
N PRO A 94 1.95 19.38 -10.37
CA PRO A 94 1.79 19.88 -9.02
C PRO A 94 0.33 19.98 -8.56
N ALA A 95 -0.65 19.98 -9.47
CA ALA A 95 -2.06 19.97 -9.11
C ALA A 95 -2.54 18.63 -8.57
N THR A 96 -1.81 17.54 -8.86
CA THR A 96 -2.19 16.16 -8.52
C THR A 96 -1.15 15.41 -7.71
N SER A 97 0.03 15.99 -7.48
CA SER A 97 1.13 15.40 -6.73
C SER A 97 1.79 16.40 -5.79
N VAL A 98 2.27 15.93 -4.65
CA VAL A 98 3.01 16.75 -3.67
C VAL A 98 4.49 16.90 -4.07
N LEU A 99 5.04 15.84 -4.65
CA LEU A 99 6.46 15.77 -5.05
C LEU A 99 6.57 15.73 -6.59
N ASP A 100 7.64 16.28 -7.10
CA ASP A 100 8.04 16.11 -8.49
C ASP A 100 8.63 14.71 -8.75
N LEU A 101 9.05 14.44 -9.99
CA LEU A 101 9.59 13.14 -10.38
C LEU A 101 10.92 12.79 -9.68
N ASN A 102 11.59 13.76 -9.08
CA ASN A 102 12.79 13.55 -8.27
C ASN A 102 12.50 13.47 -6.77
N CYS A 103 11.22 13.35 -6.40
CA CYS A 103 10.75 13.35 -5.02
C CYS A 103 11.08 14.62 -4.23
N LYS A 104 11.29 15.75 -4.92
CA LYS A 104 11.36 17.08 -4.33
C LYS A 104 9.93 17.65 -4.22
N ALA A 105 9.61 18.32 -3.11
CA ALA A 105 8.34 19.03 -2.98
C ALA A 105 8.21 20.09 -4.08
N HIS A 106 7.06 20.15 -4.75
CA HIS A 106 6.84 21.14 -5.81
C HIS A 106 6.95 22.58 -5.32
N GLU A 107 6.50 22.84 -4.10
CA GLU A 107 6.43 24.19 -3.52
C GLU A 107 7.69 24.59 -2.72
N LEU A 108 8.62 23.65 -2.50
CA LEU A 108 9.82 23.89 -1.67
C LEU A 108 11.09 23.44 -2.39
N ASP A 109 12.11 24.29 -2.40
CA ASP A 109 13.34 24.00 -3.12
C ASP A 109 14.31 23.07 -2.40
N ASN A 110 14.14 22.86 -1.10
CA ASN A 110 15.07 22.16 -0.24
C ASN A 110 14.44 20.98 0.53
N LEU A 111 13.25 20.51 0.14
CA LEU A 111 12.58 19.39 0.78
C LEU A 111 12.44 18.22 -0.19
N TYR A 112 12.95 17.06 0.23
CA TYR A 112 12.84 15.79 -0.46
C TYR A 112 12.23 14.74 0.45
N VAL A 113 11.48 13.79 -0.13
CA VAL A 113 10.88 12.66 0.59
C VAL A 113 11.33 11.36 -0.07
N ALA A 114 11.98 10.46 0.69
CA ALA A 114 12.58 9.24 0.18
C ALA A 114 12.04 7.95 0.85
N ASP A 115 10.89 8.03 1.50
CA ASP A 115 10.20 6.90 2.14
C ASP A 115 8.98 6.43 1.32
N ALA A 116 8.19 5.49 1.83
CA ALA A 116 7.02 4.91 1.13
C ALA A 116 5.95 5.95 0.75
N SER A 117 5.93 7.14 1.34
CA SER A 117 4.91 8.14 1.07
C SER A 117 4.95 8.69 -0.37
N PHE A 118 6.08 8.54 -1.09
CA PHE A 118 6.20 8.96 -2.49
C PHE A 118 5.39 8.09 -3.46
N LEU A 119 5.09 6.84 -3.10
CA LEU A 119 4.45 5.87 -4.01
C LEU A 119 3.09 6.38 -4.54
N PRO A 120 2.86 6.36 -5.86
CA PRO A 120 1.60 6.81 -6.45
C PRO A 120 0.44 5.83 -6.21
N SER A 121 0.75 4.57 -6.00
CA SER A 121 -0.16 3.51 -5.56
C SER A 121 0.58 2.50 -4.71
N MET A 122 -0.13 1.72 -3.91
CA MET A 122 0.47 0.61 -3.17
C MET A 122 0.31 -0.68 -3.96
N GLY A 123 1.42 -1.18 -4.52
CA GLY A 123 1.43 -2.43 -5.29
C GLY A 123 1.09 -3.67 -4.46
N ALA A 124 0.72 -4.74 -5.14
CA ALA A 124 0.36 -6.03 -4.53
C ALA A 124 1.57 -6.83 -4.01
N VAL A 125 2.72 -6.18 -3.81
CA VAL A 125 3.97 -6.80 -3.33
C VAL A 125 4.64 -5.93 -2.28
N ASN A 126 5.59 -6.52 -1.51
CA ASN A 126 6.33 -5.77 -0.50
C ASN A 126 7.12 -4.60 -1.11
N PRO A 127 6.97 -3.36 -0.63
CA PRO A 127 7.50 -2.17 -1.28
C PRO A 127 8.95 -1.83 -0.93
N ALA A 128 9.57 -2.50 0.03
CA ALA A 128 10.86 -2.12 0.61
C ALA A 128 11.98 -1.96 -0.43
N LEU A 129 12.10 -2.89 -1.39
CA LEU A 129 13.13 -2.80 -2.45
C LEU A 129 12.90 -1.58 -3.36
N THR A 130 11.66 -1.28 -3.70
CA THR A 130 11.30 -0.09 -4.51
C THR A 130 11.62 1.19 -3.75
N ILE A 131 11.34 1.24 -2.45
CA ILE A 131 11.65 2.40 -1.60
C ILE A 131 13.16 2.63 -1.54
N MET A 132 13.95 1.59 -1.31
CA MET A 132 15.41 1.67 -1.27
C MET A 132 16.01 2.10 -2.62
N ALA A 133 15.54 1.52 -3.72
CA ALA A 133 15.96 1.91 -5.06
C ALA A 133 15.66 3.38 -5.37
N ASN A 134 14.46 3.85 -4.99
CA ASN A 134 14.10 5.25 -5.15
C ASN A 134 14.95 6.17 -4.25
N ALA A 135 15.26 5.77 -3.03
CA ALA A 135 16.11 6.57 -2.13
C ALA A 135 17.53 6.75 -2.71
N ILE A 136 18.08 5.72 -3.35
CA ILE A 136 19.38 5.82 -4.07
C ILE A 136 19.26 6.82 -5.22
N ARG A 137 18.21 6.71 -6.05
CA ARG A 137 17.97 7.63 -7.17
C ARG A 137 17.83 9.10 -6.71
N VAL A 138 17.13 9.34 -5.60
CA VAL A 138 17.02 10.68 -4.99
C VAL A 138 18.39 11.18 -4.52
N GLY A 139 19.20 10.30 -3.92
CA GLY A 139 20.56 10.62 -3.50
C GLY A 139 21.47 11.01 -4.66
N GLU A 140 21.44 10.26 -5.77
CA GLU A 140 22.17 10.58 -7.01
C GLU A 140 21.76 11.95 -7.56
N HIS A 141 20.45 12.22 -7.65
CA HIS A 141 19.95 13.52 -8.08
C HIS A 141 20.42 14.68 -7.16
N LEU A 142 20.45 14.45 -5.85
CA LEU A 142 20.96 15.45 -4.90
C LEU A 142 22.44 15.72 -5.11
N LEU A 143 23.26 14.71 -5.38
CA LEU A 143 24.69 14.90 -5.69
C LEU A 143 24.88 15.73 -6.96
N GLU A 144 24.12 15.46 -8.03
CA GLU A 144 24.15 16.25 -9.27
C GLU A 144 23.73 17.71 -9.05
N ARG A 145 22.72 17.92 -8.21
CA ARG A 145 22.19 19.26 -7.93
C ARG A 145 23.14 20.12 -7.07
N LEU A 146 23.91 19.50 -6.18
CA LEU A 146 24.77 20.17 -5.21
C LEU A 146 26.24 20.29 -5.65
N SER A 147 26.61 19.65 -6.77
CA SER A 147 27.93 19.76 -7.40
C SER A 147 28.02 20.98 -8.31
#